data_18b6c0a00f686c68e8ff77b60c6c7254
#
_entry.id   18b6c0a00f686c68e8ff77b60c6c7254
#
_cell.length_a   1.000
_cell.length_b   1.000
_cell.length_c   1.000
_cell.angle_alpha   90.00
_cell.angle_beta   90.00
_cell.angle_gamma   90.00
#
_symmetry.space_group_name_H-M   'P 1'
#
loop_
_entity.id
_entity.type
_entity.pdbx_description
1 polymer ?
#
loop_
_entity_poly.entity_id
_entity_poly.type
_entity_poly.pdbx_seq_one_letter_code
_entity_poly.pdbx_strand_id
1 'polypeptide(L)'
;MNIFEMLRIDEGLRLKIYKDTEGYYTIGIGHLLTKSPSLNAAKSELDKAIGRNTNGVITKDEAEKLFNQDVDAAVRGILRNAKLKPIYDSLDAVRRAALVNMIFQIGETGAAGFTNSLRYLQQKRWDEAAVNFAKSRWYNQTPNRAKRIITVFRTGTWDAYKNL
;
A
#
# COMPACT_ATOMS: atom_id res chain seq x y z
N MET A 1 -8.50 -14.88 1.23
CA MET A 1 -7.95 -13.50 1.26
C MET A 1 -6.47 -13.55 0.88
N ASN A 2 -6.00 -12.56 0.16
CA ASN A 2 -4.60 -12.40 -0.25
C ASN A 2 -4.29 -10.89 -0.40
N ILE A 3 -3.04 -10.56 -0.75
CA ILE A 3 -2.63 -9.15 -0.88
C ILE A 3 -3.47 -8.39 -1.93
N PHE A 4 -3.85 -9.02 -3.03
CA PHE A 4 -4.63 -8.38 -4.08
C PHE A 4 -6.04 -8.03 -3.60
N GLU A 5 -6.74 -8.97 -2.96
CA GLU A 5 -8.06 -8.73 -2.37
C GLU A 5 -8.00 -7.69 -1.25
N MET A 6 -6.99 -7.77 -0.41
CA MET A 6 -6.74 -6.82 0.68
C MET A 6 -6.60 -5.39 0.17
N LEU A 7 -5.71 -5.17 -0.78
CA LEU A 7 -5.46 -3.84 -1.36
C LEU A 7 -6.65 -3.34 -2.18
N ARG A 8 -7.38 -4.24 -2.84
CA ARG A 8 -8.59 -3.87 -3.57
C ARG A 8 -9.63 -3.27 -2.62
N ILE A 9 -9.75 -3.83 -1.40
CA ILE A 9 -10.62 -3.30 -0.34
C ILE A 9 -10.11 -1.91 0.11
N ASP A 10 -8.82 -1.80 0.41
CA ASP A 10 -8.26 -0.57 0.97
C ASP A 10 -8.17 0.58 -0.03
N GLU A 11 -7.92 0.30 -1.32
CA GLU A 11 -7.72 1.33 -2.34
C GLU A 11 -8.95 1.62 -3.19
N GLY A 12 -9.86 0.63 -3.33
CA GLY A 12 -10.97 0.75 -4.26
C GLY A 12 -10.55 0.61 -5.73
N LEU A 13 -11.48 0.85 -6.64
CA LEU A 13 -11.24 0.87 -8.09
C LEU A 13 -11.93 2.09 -8.69
N ARG A 14 -11.15 2.96 -9.33
CA ARG A 14 -11.68 4.15 -10.02
C ARG A 14 -11.03 4.26 -11.39
N LEU A 15 -11.85 4.38 -12.43
CA LEU A 15 -11.39 4.37 -13.82
C LEU A 15 -11.05 5.76 -14.36
N LYS A 16 -11.33 6.81 -13.58
CA LYS A 16 -11.01 8.22 -13.91
C LYS A 16 -10.03 8.74 -12.89
N ILE A 17 -9.18 9.70 -13.29
CA ILE A 17 -8.25 10.35 -12.38
C ILE A 17 -9.01 10.96 -11.21
N TYR A 18 -8.51 10.72 -10.01
CA TYR A 18 -9.04 11.27 -8.76
C TYR A 18 -7.88 11.71 -7.85
N LYS A 19 -8.18 12.43 -6.79
CA LYS A 19 -7.20 12.79 -5.77
C LYS A 19 -7.28 11.80 -4.61
N ASP A 20 -6.12 11.29 -4.17
CA ASP A 20 -6.03 10.42 -2.99
C ASP A 20 -6.25 11.21 -1.69
N THR A 21 -6.09 10.55 -0.55
CA THR A 21 -6.28 11.15 0.77
C THR A 21 -5.31 12.31 1.06
N GLU A 22 -4.17 12.34 0.39
CA GLU A 22 -3.17 13.40 0.51
C GLU A 22 -3.35 14.49 -0.56
N GLY A 23 -4.34 14.35 -1.44
CA GLY A 23 -4.63 15.31 -2.50
C GLY A 23 -3.83 15.08 -3.79
N TYR A 24 -3.22 13.92 -3.97
CA TYR A 24 -2.41 13.60 -5.15
C TYR A 24 -3.22 12.87 -6.23
N TYR A 25 -2.96 13.19 -7.49
CA TYR A 25 -3.62 12.56 -8.63
C TYR A 25 -3.29 11.07 -8.69
N THR A 26 -4.34 10.27 -8.74
CA THR A 26 -4.32 8.82 -8.62
C THR A 26 -5.34 8.22 -9.59
N ILE A 27 -5.22 6.97 -9.96
CA ILE A 27 -6.19 6.26 -10.80
C ILE A 27 -6.17 4.75 -10.50
N GLY A 28 -7.19 4.05 -10.94
CA GLY A 28 -7.23 2.58 -10.84
C GLY A 28 -7.39 2.11 -9.40
N ILE A 29 -6.51 1.22 -8.99
CA ILE A 29 -6.47 0.65 -7.64
C ILE A 29 -5.27 1.27 -6.91
N GLY A 30 -5.43 2.52 -6.50
CA GLY A 30 -4.41 3.24 -5.75
C GLY A 30 -3.11 3.53 -6.51
N HIS A 31 -3.17 3.68 -7.85
CA HIS A 31 -1.99 3.99 -8.64
C HIS A 31 -1.72 5.49 -8.61
N LEU A 32 -0.71 5.91 -7.85
CA LEU A 32 -0.26 7.30 -7.81
C LEU A 32 0.34 7.71 -9.15
N LEU A 33 -0.19 8.77 -9.76
CA LEU A 33 0.30 9.28 -11.04
C LEU A 33 1.43 10.30 -10.86
N THR A 34 1.21 11.27 -9.98
CA THR A 34 2.19 12.33 -9.68
C THR A 34 1.81 13.07 -8.42
N LYS A 35 2.79 13.64 -7.76
CA LYS A 35 2.57 14.58 -6.64
C LYS A 35 2.44 16.03 -7.12
N SER A 36 2.64 16.27 -8.41
CA SER A 36 2.44 17.60 -9.03
C SER A 36 0.96 18.00 -8.93
N PRO A 37 0.66 19.28 -8.67
CA PRO A 37 -0.72 19.79 -8.70
C PRO A 37 -1.27 19.95 -10.12
N SER A 38 -0.50 19.69 -11.16
CA SER A 38 -0.90 19.82 -12.55
C SER A 38 -1.66 18.58 -13.03
N LEU A 39 -2.93 18.75 -13.40
CA LEU A 39 -3.71 17.68 -14.01
C LEU A 39 -3.09 17.22 -15.35
N ASN A 40 -2.53 18.15 -16.12
CA ASN A 40 -1.86 17.79 -17.38
C ASN A 40 -0.64 16.90 -17.13
N ALA A 41 0.13 17.15 -16.07
CA ALA A 41 1.23 16.28 -15.67
C ALA A 41 0.71 14.88 -15.30
N ALA A 42 -0.40 14.79 -14.58
CA ALA A 42 -1.02 13.51 -14.23
C ALA A 42 -1.49 12.75 -15.48
N LYS A 43 -2.14 13.44 -16.42
CA LYS A 43 -2.57 12.83 -17.68
C LYS A 43 -1.39 12.33 -18.51
N SER A 44 -0.30 13.07 -18.56
CA SER A 44 0.92 12.68 -19.25
C SER A 44 1.53 11.41 -18.64
N GLU A 45 1.61 11.34 -17.32
CA GLU A 45 2.08 10.14 -16.62
C GLU A 45 1.17 8.93 -16.88
N LEU A 46 -0.15 9.16 -16.90
CA LEU A 46 -1.10 8.09 -17.19
C LEU A 46 -0.92 7.54 -18.60
N ASP A 47 -0.83 8.40 -19.61
CA ASP A 47 -0.64 7.99 -21.01
C ASP A 47 0.66 7.19 -21.17
N LYS A 48 1.71 7.61 -20.50
CA LYS A 48 3.00 6.90 -20.48
C LYS A 48 2.86 5.52 -19.83
N ALA A 49 2.16 5.43 -18.72
CA ALA A 49 1.98 4.16 -17.99
C ALA A 49 1.13 3.16 -18.78
N ILE A 50 0.10 3.63 -19.49
CA ILE A 50 -0.83 2.78 -20.24
C ILE A 50 -0.30 2.50 -21.66
N GLY A 51 0.40 3.44 -22.25
CA GLY A 51 0.92 3.31 -23.63
C GLY A 51 -0.05 3.76 -24.71
N ARG A 52 -0.99 4.64 -24.38
CA ARG A 52 -1.96 5.24 -25.31
C ARG A 52 -2.43 6.61 -24.80
N ASN A 53 -3.12 7.35 -25.64
CA ASN A 53 -3.78 8.60 -25.24
C ASN A 53 -5.10 8.25 -24.54
N THR A 54 -5.13 8.36 -23.21
CA THR A 54 -6.27 7.93 -22.38
C THR A 54 -7.29 9.02 -22.13
N ASN A 55 -6.91 10.28 -22.26
CA ASN A 55 -7.72 11.43 -21.83
C ASN A 55 -8.20 11.31 -20.37
N GLY A 56 -7.40 10.70 -19.51
CA GLY A 56 -7.69 10.59 -18.08
C GLY A 56 -8.66 9.48 -17.69
N VAL A 57 -8.96 8.55 -18.60
CA VAL A 57 -9.89 7.44 -18.36
C VAL A 57 -9.26 6.14 -18.82
N ILE A 58 -9.35 5.09 -18.00
CA ILE A 58 -8.80 3.77 -18.32
C ILE A 58 -9.89 2.70 -18.19
N THR A 59 -9.61 1.52 -18.72
CA THR A 59 -10.46 0.35 -18.56
C THR A 59 -10.15 -0.39 -17.26
N LYS A 60 -11.04 -1.26 -16.83
CA LYS A 60 -10.80 -2.14 -15.67
C LYS A 60 -9.59 -3.02 -15.88
N ASP A 61 -9.42 -3.60 -17.07
CA ASP A 61 -8.25 -4.42 -17.38
C ASP A 61 -6.95 -3.64 -17.30
N GLU A 62 -6.95 -2.40 -17.79
CA GLU A 62 -5.79 -1.51 -17.65
C GLU A 62 -5.49 -1.20 -16.17
N ALA A 63 -6.52 -0.94 -15.37
CA ALA A 63 -6.36 -0.71 -13.94
C ALA A 63 -5.77 -1.93 -13.22
N GLU A 64 -6.25 -3.12 -13.56
CA GLU A 64 -5.75 -4.38 -12.99
C GLU A 64 -4.30 -4.66 -13.39
N LYS A 65 -3.93 -4.34 -14.62
CA LYS A 65 -2.53 -4.48 -15.07
C LYS A 65 -1.60 -3.56 -14.30
N LEU A 66 -1.96 -2.29 -14.14
CA LEU A 66 -1.19 -1.36 -13.29
C LEU A 66 -1.09 -1.88 -11.86
N PHE A 67 -2.19 -2.38 -11.32
CA PHE A 67 -2.22 -2.93 -9.97
C PHE A 67 -1.24 -4.08 -9.78
N ASN A 68 -1.25 -5.05 -10.71
CA ASN A 68 -0.32 -6.18 -10.66
C ASN A 68 1.14 -5.72 -10.71
N GLN A 69 1.44 -4.73 -11.56
CA GLN A 69 2.78 -4.14 -11.63
C GLN A 69 3.16 -3.44 -10.32
N ASP A 70 2.23 -2.72 -9.72
CA ASP A 70 2.48 -1.96 -8.48
C ASP A 70 2.71 -2.90 -7.28
N VAL A 71 1.95 -3.97 -7.17
CA VAL A 71 2.16 -4.98 -6.12
C VAL A 71 3.51 -5.65 -6.29
N ASP A 72 3.84 -6.06 -7.51
CA ASP A 72 5.14 -6.66 -7.82
C ASP A 72 6.29 -5.70 -7.49
N ALA A 73 6.16 -4.43 -7.82
CA ALA A 73 7.15 -3.41 -7.49
C ALA A 73 7.31 -3.22 -5.99
N ALA A 74 6.21 -3.25 -5.23
CA ALA A 74 6.26 -3.16 -3.77
C ALA A 74 7.03 -4.33 -3.15
N VAL A 75 6.76 -5.55 -3.59
CA VAL A 75 7.47 -6.74 -3.11
C VAL A 75 8.95 -6.68 -3.47
N ARG A 76 9.29 -6.32 -4.72
CA ARG A 76 10.69 -6.17 -5.14
C ARG A 76 11.42 -5.10 -4.33
N GLY A 77 10.73 -3.98 -4.03
CA GLY A 77 11.28 -2.93 -3.18
C GLY A 77 11.63 -3.43 -1.78
N ILE A 78 10.77 -4.24 -1.18
CA ILE A 78 11.04 -4.86 0.11
C ILE A 78 12.28 -5.76 0.03
N LEU A 79 12.34 -6.62 -0.98
CA LEU A 79 13.40 -7.63 -1.11
C LEU A 79 14.79 -7.03 -1.36
N ARG A 80 14.87 -5.83 -1.94
CA ARG A 80 16.15 -5.12 -2.12
C ARG A 80 16.49 -4.12 -1.01
N ASN A 81 15.59 -3.94 -0.04
CA ASN A 81 15.80 -2.98 1.05
C ASN A 81 16.43 -3.69 2.25
N ALA A 82 17.60 -3.20 2.68
CA ALA A 82 18.37 -3.82 3.74
C ALA A 82 17.67 -3.85 5.11
N LYS A 83 16.77 -2.91 5.37
CA LYS A 83 15.97 -2.88 6.61
C LYS A 83 14.72 -3.74 6.51
N LEU A 84 14.04 -3.73 5.37
CA LEU A 84 12.74 -4.38 5.21
C LEU A 84 12.85 -5.87 4.92
N LYS A 85 13.86 -6.30 4.13
CA LYS A 85 13.99 -7.70 3.73
C LYS A 85 14.08 -8.65 4.93
N PRO A 86 14.96 -8.42 5.94
CA PRO A 86 15.03 -9.33 7.09
C PRO A 86 13.71 -9.43 7.86
N ILE A 87 12.98 -8.34 7.98
CA ILE A 87 11.66 -8.33 8.64
C ILE A 87 10.68 -9.18 7.83
N TYR A 88 10.57 -8.90 6.54
CA TYR A 88 9.69 -9.61 5.61
C TYR A 88 9.96 -11.12 5.64
N ASP A 89 11.23 -11.51 5.55
CA ASP A 89 11.62 -12.92 5.55
C ASP A 89 11.27 -13.62 6.87
N SER A 90 11.22 -12.89 7.99
CA SER A 90 10.86 -13.43 9.30
C SER A 90 9.36 -13.63 9.49
N LEU A 91 8.53 -13.01 8.66
CA LEU A 91 7.07 -12.99 8.83
C LEU A 91 6.40 -14.17 8.12
N ASP A 92 5.27 -14.60 8.68
CA ASP A 92 4.33 -15.50 8.03
C ASP A 92 3.64 -14.80 6.84
N ALA A 93 3.00 -15.57 5.98
CA ALA A 93 2.39 -15.06 4.74
C ALA A 93 1.35 -13.98 4.98
N VAL A 94 0.53 -14.09 6.03
CA VAL A 94 -0.53 -13.11 6.32
C VAL A 94 0.09 -11.77 6.73
N ARG A 95 1.05 -11.78 7.64
CA ARG A 95 1.74 -10.56 8.06
C ARG A 95 2.60 -9.96 6.95
N ARG A 96 3.16 -10.78 6.05
CA ARG A 96 3.83 -10.29 4.85
C ARG A 96 2.90 -9.44 4.00
N ALA A 97 1.66 -9.86 3.84
CA ALA A 97 0.67 -9.07 3.10
C ALA A 97 0.43 -7.70 3.75
N ALA A 98 0.39 -7.63 5.07
CA ALA A 98 0.26 -6.36 5.79
C ALA A 98 1.44 -5.43 5.51
N LEU A 99 2.67 -5.97 5.48
CA LEU A 99 3.86 -5.17 5.16
C LEU A 99 3.84 -4.67 3.72
N VAL A 100 3.47 -5.53 2.76
CA VAL A 100 3.32 -5.13 1.35
C VAL A 100 2.28 -4.02 1.21
N ASN A 101 1.15 -4.11 1.91
CA ASN A 101 0.11 -3.09 1.91
C ASN A 101 0.67 -1.74 2.42
N MET A 102 1.44 -1.75 3.49
CA MET A 102 2.09 -0.55 4.01
C MET A 102 3.00 0.09 2.97
N ILE A 103 3.88 -0.69 2.32
CA ILE A 103 4.79 -0.19 1.29
C ILE A 103 4.01 0.37 0.10
N PHE A 104 2.95 -0.31 -0.31
CA PHE A 104 2.08 0.15 -1.40
C PHE A 104 1.52 1.55 -1.10
N GLN A 105 1.08 1.79 0.14
CA GLN A 105 0.47 3.06 0.55
C GLN A 105 1.48 4.17 0.79
N ILE A 106 2.51 3.92 1.60
CA ILE A 106 3.41 4.97 2.10
C ILE A 106 4.83 4.90 1.54
N GLY A 107 5.10 3.91 0.70
CA GLY A 107 6.40 3.75 0.07
C GLY A 107 7.41 3.03 0.95
N GLU A 108 8.50 2.64 0.31
CA GLU A 108 9.59 1.89 0.92
C GLU A 108 10.28 2.69 2.03
N THR A 109 10.60 3.95 1.76
CA THR A 109 11.26 4.84 2.72
C THR A 109 10.35 5.11 3.93
N GLY A 110 9.06 5.37 3.68
CA GLY A 110 8.10 5.61 4.75
C GLY A 110 7.98 4.41 5.68
N ALA A 111 7.82 3.20 5.13
CA ALA A 111 7.73 1.98 5.92
C ALA A 111 9.03 1.69 6.67
N ALA A 112 10.18 1.84 6.03
CA ALA A 112 11.50 1.60 6.65
C ALA A 112 11.78 2.54 7.83
N GLY A 113 11.10 3.69 7.90
CA GLY A 113 11.22 4.64 8.99
C GLY A 113 10.58 4.18 10.30
N PHE A 114 9.74 3.14 10.28
CA PHE A 114 9.13 2.56 11.47
C PHE A 114 10.10 1.63 12.22
N THR A 115 11.25 2.14 12.59
CA THR A 115 12.37 1.34 13.13
C THR A 115 11.97 0.49 14.34
N ASN A 116 11.30 1.08 15.32
CA ASN A 116 10.93 0.37 16.55
C ASN A 116 9.82 -0.66 16.29
N SER A 117 8.78 -0.28 15.54
CA SER A 117 7.68 -1.18 15.20
C SER A 117 8.19 -2.41 14.41
N LEU A 118 9.08 -2.18 13.44
CA LEU A 118 9.68 -3.25 12.64
C LEU A 118 10.53 -4.19 13.49
N ARG A 119 11.28 -3.65 14.45
CA ARG A 119 12.06 -4.48 15.39
C ARG A 119 11.15 -5.37 16.22
N TYR A 120 10.03 -4.85 16.73
CA TYR A 120 9.04 -5.64 17.45
C TYR A 120 8.47 -6.76 16.58
N LEU A 121 8.16 -6.47 15.31
CA LEU A 121 7.70 -7.50 14.37
C LEU A 121 8.72 -8.62 14.21
N GLN A 122 9.99 -8.27 14.04
CA GLN A 122 11.06 -9.26 13.89
C GLN A 122 11.21 -10.13 15.15
N GLN A 123 11.01 -9.54 16.32
CA GLN A 123 11.02 -10.23 17.61
C GLN A 123 9.72 -10.98 17.91
N LYS A 124 8.73 -10.91 17.03
CA LYS A 124 7.39 -11.50 17.21
C LYS A 124 6.66 -10.96 18.45
N ARG A 125 6.95 -9.71 18.79
CA ARG A 125 6.30 -8.97 19.88
C ARG A 125 5.14 -8.18 19.28
N TRP A 126 4.06 -8.90 18.95
CA TRP A 126 2.96 -8.39 18.13
C TRP A 126 2.18 -7.25 18.79
N ASP A 127 1.87 -7.37 20.08
CA ASP A 127 1.10 -6.35 20.80
C ASP A 127 1.89 -5.05 20.91
N GLU A 128 3.19 -5.14 21.18
CA GLU A 128 4.07 -3.98 21.27
C GLU A 128 4.25 -3.30 19.91
N ALA A 129 4.36 -4.09 18.84
CA ALA A 129 4.40 -3.55 17.48
C ALA A 129 3.10 -2.78 17.18
N ALA A 130 1.95 -3.35 17.51
CA ALA A 130 0.64 -2.73 17.28
C ALA A 130 0.51 -1.39 18.00
N VAL A 131 0.89 -1.33 19.27
CA VAL A 131 0.86 -0.10 20.07
C VAL A 131 1.77 0.97 19.44
N ASN A 132 2.95 0.57 19.00
CA ASN A 132 3.93 1.48 18.41
C ASN A 132 3.47 2.03 17.07
N PHE A 133 2.95 1.18 16.16
CA PHE A 133 2.39 1.62 14.88
C PHE A 133 1.28 2.66 15.06
N ALA A 134 0.46 2.55 16.10
CA ALA A 134 -0.65 3.48 16.36
C ALA A 134 -0.19 4.87 16.80
N LYS A 135 1.09 5.05 17.11
CA LYS A 135 1.68 6.34 17.49
C LYS A 135 2.27 7.08 16.29
N SER A 136 1.64 6.99 15.12
CA SER A 136 2.22 7.50 13.88
C SER A 136 1.31 8.50 13.18
N ARG A 137 1.91 9.34 12.32
CA ARG A 137 1.15 10.17 11.39
C ARG A 137 0.28 9.29 10.50
N TRP A 138 0.81 8.18 10.01
CA TRP A 138 0.07 7.21 9.20
C TRP A 138 -1.27 6.81 9.85
N TYR A 139 -1.22 6.39 11.11
CA TYR A 139 -2.42 6.04 11.86
C TYR A 139 -3.41 7.21 11.97
N ASN A 140 -2.91 8.40 12.27
CA ASN A 140 -3.76 9.57 12.47
C ASN A 140 -4.38 10.07 11.15
N GLN A 141 -3.69 9.92 10.02
CA GLN A 141 -4.17 10.37 8.72
C GLN A 141 -5.15 9.39 8.06
N THR A 142 -4.93 8.08 8.19
CA THR A 142 -5.80 7.04 7.65
C THR A 142 -6.12 5.99 8.72
N PRO A 143 -6.90 6.36 9.76
CA PRO A 143 -7.07 5.51 10.94
C PRO A 143 -7.77 4.19 10.66
N ASN A 144 -8.79 4.17 9.82
CA ASN A 144 -9.54 2.93 9.56
C ASN A 144 -8.67 1.90 8.83
N ARG A 145 -7.94 2.32 7.81
CA ARG A 145 -7.01 1.44 7.08
C ARG A 145 -5.86 1.00 7.97
N ALA A 146 -5.24 1.94 8.68
CA ALA A 146 -4.13 1.62 9.59
C ALA A 146 -4.56 0.63 10.67
N LYS A 147 -5.75 0.79 11.24
CA LYS A 147 -6.31 -0.16 12.22
C LYS A 147 -6.43 -1.57 11.63
N ARG A 148 -6.92 -1.70 10.40
CA ARG A 148 -7.03 -3.00 9.74
C ARG A 148 -5.66 -3.66 9.57
N ILE A 149 -4.69 -2.91 9.06
CA ILE A 149 -3.32 -3.41 8.83
C ILE A 149 -2.64 -3.77 10.15
N ILE A 150 -2.77 -2.92 11.16
CA ILE A 150 -2.21 -3.17 12.51
C ILE A 150 -2.84 -4.43 13.12
N THR A 151 -4.13 -4.64 12.94
CA THR A 151 -4.81 -5.86 13.42
C THR A 151 -4.25 -7.10 12.73
N VAL A 152 -3.96 -7.04 11.43
CA VAL A 152 -3.29 -8.16 10.74
C VAL A 152 -1.91 -8.41 11.33
N PHE A 153 -1.11 -7.38 11.57
CA PHE A 153 0.20 -7.54 12.22
C PHE A 153 0.08 -8.14 13.62
N ARG A 154 -0.93 -7.73 14.38
CA ARG A 154 -1.12 -8.21 15.76
C ARG A 154 -1.58 -9.66 15.80
N THR A 155 -2.52 -10.04 14.97
CA THR A 155 -3.18 -11.35 15.04
C THR A 155 -2.64 -12.40 14.08
N GLY A 156 -2.07 -11.99 12.95
CA GLY A 156 -1.69 -12.90 11.87
C GLY A 156 -2.89 -13.53 11.17
N THR A 157 -4.07 -12.92 11.25
CA THR A 157 -5.32 -13.38 10.63
C THR A 157 -5.91 -12.31 9.72
N TRP A 158 -6.87 -12.72 8.88
CA TRP A 158 -7.61 -11.83 7.99
C TRP A 158 -8.90 -11.27 8.61
N ASP A 159 -9.09 -11.42 9.92
CA ASP A 159 -10.35 -11.09 10.58
C ASP A 159 -10.76 -9.62 10.36
N ALA A 160 -9.82 -8.69 10.34
CA ALA A 160 -10.12 -7.28 10.10
C ALA A 160 -10.68 -6.98 8.70
N TYR A 161 -10.50 -7.90 7.76
CA TYR A 161 -10.95 -7.76 6.36
C TYR A 161 -12.20 -8.59 6.05
N LYS A 162 -12.73 -9.32 7.03
CA LYS A 162 -13.99 -10.04 6.85
C LYS A 162 -15.15 -9.07 6.79
N ASN A 163 -16.12 -9.33 5.93
CA ASN A 163 -17.33 -8.54 5.76
C ASN A 163 -17.09 -7.13 5.18
N LEU A 164 -15.99 -6.93 4.48
CA LEU A 164 -15.69 -5.66 3.80
C LEU A 164 -15.82 -5.76 2.28
#